data_59cd6151e6982751580c7344e5209a02
#
_entry.id   59cd6151e6982751580c7344e5209a02
#
_cell.length_a   1.000
_cell.length_b   1.000
_cell.length_c   1.000
_cell.angle_alpha   90.00
_cell.angle_beta   90.00
_cell.angle_gamma   90.00
#
_symmetry.space_group_name_H-M   'P 1'
#
loop_
_entity.id
_entity.type
_entity.pdbx_description
1 polymer ?
#
loop_
_entity_poly.entity_id
_entity_poly.type
_entity_poly.pdbx_seq_one_letter_code
_entity_poly.pdbx_strand_id
1 'polypeptide(L)'
;MNPIGDIDLKDCPNLTLLDVAYTGISELDLTNCTQLDTLLCYGNNLSKLDLSKLIGLRKLDAKKNQLTSIDLSSCVNLGYLDLQGNQLSEIDLSMLTGLHTLALGANKLSKIDLADLPEIETLLVNDNQLKVLELSKLIQLATLYCNGNQLTKLDLSNQPLLQMLQAYGNQLTACDVNDLYASLCSYPKGVTLQMPYSLYITNDKSNPDNDAQHADPTIATIKGWRVNTEGDASGCDQVYVEVAPTTHGKIQLADKQGNVIKPVWSTLPTHLGYHKVNKDQEISLIIKPEEGYTIDRLTANGEQISGTSLTPQRYTRINALFKLDNAVIAPAQSHCIAISSEGITTLADLAMLTIFTIDGQTYYHQPIGRGELVTLPQGSYLVTAQAVAAGETEVIQVLIP
;
A
#
# COMPACT_ATOMS: atom_id res chain seq x y z
N MET A 1 -41.79 5.87 9.07
CA MET A 1 -41.79 5.12 10.33
C MET A 1 -43.10 4.39 10.44
N ASN A 2 -43.07 3.09 10.68
CA ASN A 2 -44.26 2.29 10.95
C ASN A 2 -44.15 1.85 12.41
N PRO A 3 -44.66 2.64 13.38
CA PRO A 3 -44.52 2.33 14.80
C PRO A 3 -45.26 1.03 15.06
N ILE A 4 -44.53 -0.02 15.30
CA ILE A 4 -45.05 -1.27 15.81
C ILE A 4 -44.90 -1.14 17.33
N GLY A 5 -45.95 -1.40 18.07
CA GLY A 5 -45.83 -1.50 19.53
C GLY A 5 -44.94 -2.67 19.92
N ASP A 6 -45.21 -3.28 21.06
CA ASP A 6 -44.43 -4.44 21.52
C ASP A 6 -44.47 -5.57 20.49
N ILE A 7 -43.28 -6.12 20.20
CA ILE A 7 -43.12 -7.29 19.34
C ILE A 7 -43.04 -8.53 20.23
N ASP A 8 -44.01 -9.45 20.08
CA ASP A 8 -43.97 -10.74 20.78
C ASP A 8 -43.30 -11.81 19.87
N LEU A 9 -42.15 -12.30 20.28
CA LEU A 9 -41.35 -13.30 19.56
C LEU A 9 -41.30 -14.66 20.28
N LYS A 10 -42.14 -14.85 21.32
CA LYS A 10 -42.08 -16.04 22.19
C LYS A 10 -42.28 -17.34 21.43
N ASP A 11 -43.06 -17.31 20.38
CA ASP A 11 -43.42 -18.48 19.58
C ASP A 11 -42.62 -18.58 18.27
N CYS A 12 -41.46 -17.89 18.19
CA CYS A 12 -40.62 -17.82 17.00
C CYS A 12 -39.22 -18.46 17.17
N PRO A 13 -39.07 -19.70 17.66
CA PRO A 13 -37.77 -20.29 17.97
C PRO A 13 -36.91 -20.59 16.74
N ASN A 14 -37.52 -20.71 15.55
CA ASN A 14 -36.85 -21.01 14.29
C ASN A 14 -36.55 -19.77 13.44
N LEU A 15 -36.73 -18.59 14.01
CA LEU A 15 -36.47 -17.35 13.29
C LEU A 15 -34.96 -17.19 13.02
N THR A 16 -34.60 -17.08 11.74
CA THR A 16 -33.21 -16.91 11.31
C THR A 16 -32.86 -15.47 10.92
N LEU A 17 -33.87 -14.69 10.52
CA LEU A 17 -33.72 -13.28 10.19
C LEU A 17 -34.81 -12.47 10.89
N LEU A 18 -34.42 -11.41 11.59
CA LEU A 18 -35.35 -10.44 12.15
C LEU A 18 -34.98 -9.04 11.64
N ASP A 19 -35.94 -8.39 10.99
CA ASP A 19 -35.83 -6.98 10.60
C ASP A 19 -36.92 -6.17 11.30
N VAL A 20 -36.51 -5.36 12.28
CA VAL A 20 -37.38 -4.45 13.04
C VAL A 20 -36.85 -3.04 12.96
N ALA A 21 -36.19 -2.69 11.85
CA ALA A 21 -35.62 -1.38 11.65
C ALA A 21 -36.71 -0.27 11.57
N TYR A 22 -36.42 0.88 12.20
CA TYR A 22 -37.29 2.06 12.20
C TYR A 22 -38.72 1.81 12.74
N THR A 23 -38.90 0.86 13.63
CA THR A 23 -40.21 0.53 14.25
C THR A 23 -40.48 1.35 15.52
N GLY A 24 -39.48 2.05 16.05
CA GLY A 24 -39.64 2.90 17.24
C GLY A 24 -39.60 2.13 18.56
N ILE A 25 -39.26 0.84 18.55
CA ILE A 25 -39.21 0.01 19.76
C ILE A 25 -38.10 0.48 20.73
N SER A 26 -38.34 0.35 22.02
CA SER A 26 -37.39 0.64 23.11
C SER A 26 -36.88 -0.63 23.81
N GLU A 27 -37.57 -1.76 23.60
CA GLU A 27 -37.21 -3.07 24.13
C GLU A 27 -37.34 -4.13 23.05
N LEU A 28 -36.53 -5.18 23.13
CA LEU A 28 -36.59 -6.31 22.21
C LEU A 28 -36.18 -7.58 22.96
N ASP A 29 -37.15 -8.48 23.17
CA ASP A 29 -36.93 -9.79 23.82
C ASP A 29 -36.61 -10.85 22.74
N LEU A 30 -35.36 -11.31 22.75
CA LEU A 30 -34.82 -12.31 21.81
C LEU A 30 -34.59 -13.66 22.48
N THR A 31 -35.07 -13.88 23.71
CA THR A 31 -34.74 -15.05 24.52
C THR A 31 -35.04 -16.37 23.81
N ASN A 32 -36.13 -16.44 23.01
CA ASN A 32 -36.53 -17.65 22.28
C ASN A 32 -36.01 -17.71 20.83
N CYS A 33 -35.37 -16.64 20.30
CA CYS A 33 -34.95 -16.57 18.91
C CYS A 33 -33.50 -17.11 18.71
N THR A 34 -33.21 -18.29 19.26
CA THR A 34 -31.86 -18.84 19.36
C THR A 34 -31.21 -19.22 18.02
N GLN A 35 -32.01 -19.27 16.95
CA GLN A 35 -31.57 -19.62 15.59
C GLN A 35 -31.27 -18.37 14.73
N LEU A 36 -31.30 -17.15 15.32
CA LEU A 36 -31.02 -15.93 14.56
C LEU A 36 -29.60 -15.94 14.01
N ASP A 37 -29.53 -15.79 12.70
CA ASP A 37 -28.31 -15.54 11.91
C ASP A 37 -28.13 -14.03 11.64
N THR A 38 -29.24 -13.34 11.38
CA THR A 38 -29.26 -11.91 11.02
C THR A 38 -30.26 -11.14 11.87
N LEU A 39 -29.78 -10.09 12.54
CA LEU A 39 -30.59 -9.14 13.31
C LEU A 39 -30.41 -7.73 12.79
N LEU A 40 -31.48 -7.11 12.29
CA LEU A 40 -31.54 -5.73 11.82
C LEU A 40 -32.52 -4.96 12.74
N CYS A 41 -31.99 -4.23 13.71
CA CYS A 41 -32.79 -3.46 14.68
C CYS A 41 -32.40 -1.97 14.72
N TYR A 42 -31.82 -1.47 13.60
CA TYR A 42 -31.33 -0.10 13.52
C TYR A 42 -32.46 0.95 13.49
N GLY A 43 -32.12 2.17 13.91
CA GLY A 43 -33.08 3.31 13.88
C GLY A 43 -34.22 3.18 14.89
N ASN A 44 -33.95 2.64 16.05
CA ASN A 44 -34.90 2.45 17.14
C ASN A 44 -34.49 3.23 18.42
N ASN A 45 -35.11 2.94 19.55
CA ASN A 45 -34.83 3.58 20.83
C ASN A 45 -34.23 2.58 21.85
N LEU A 46 -33.57 1.53 21.39
CA LEU A 46 -33.03 0.48 22.24
C LEU A 46 -31.88 1.03 23.10
N SER A 47 -32.05 0.96 24.41
CA SER A 47 -30.98 1.30 25.38
C SER A 47 -30.20 0.09 25.87
N LYS A 48 -30.75 -1.12 25.63
CA LYS A 48 -30.16 -2.43 25.96
C LYS A 48 -30.51 -3.43 24.86
N LEU A 49 -29.66 -4.42 24.67
CA LEU A 49 -29.88 -5.51 23.74
C LEU A 49 -29.20 -6.77 24.29
N ASP A 50 -29.98 -7.77 24.67
CA ASP A 50 -29.47 -9.05 25.16
C ASP A 50 -29.26 -10.01 23.99
N LEU A 51 -27.99 -10.36 23.74
CA LEU A 51 -27.57 -11.28 22.68
C LEU A 51 -27.04 -12.62 23.21
N SER A 52 -27.16 -12.86 24.52
CA SER A 52 -26.53 -14.00 25.23
C SER A 52 -26.93 -15.37 24.70
N LYS A 53 -28.08 -15.49 24.00
CA LYS A 53 -28.58 -16.73 23.39
C LYS A 53 -28.33 -16.84 21.90
N LEU A 54 -27.74 -15.81 21.25
CA LEU A 54 -27.61 -15.72 19.80
C LEU A 54 -26.23 -16.20 19.34
N ILE A 55 -25.86 -17.42 19.69
CA ILE A 55 -24.54 -18.00 19.39
C ILE A 55 -24.30 -18.18 17.88
N GLY A 56 -25.38 -18.26 17.07
CA GLY A 56 -25.34 -18.39 15.62
C GLY A 56 -25.30 -17.06 14.86
N LEU A 57 -25.38 -15.93 15.55
CA LEU A 57 -25.50 -14.60 14.92
C LEU A 57 -24.27 -14.25 14.08
N ARG A 58 -24.47 -13.98 12.78
CA ARG A 58 -23.45 -13.61 11.83
C ARG A 58 -23.50 -12.14 11.42
N LYS A 59 -24.69 -11.55 11.47
CA LYS A 59 -24.90 -10.14 11.12
C LYS A 59 -25.74 -9.44 12.17
N LEU A 60 -25.18 -8.34 12.71
CA LEU A 60 -25.88 -7.42 13.60
C LEU A 60 -25.81 -6.00 13.05
N ASP A 61 -26.96 -5.40 12.75
CA ASP A 61 -27.12 -3.98 12.50
C ASP A 61 -28.03 -3.37 13.58
N ALA A 62 -27.41 -2.74 14.57
CA ALA A 62 -28.09 -2.04 15.67
C ALA A 62 -27.74 -0.54 15.71
N LYS A 63 -27.33 0.01 14.55
CA LYS A 63 -26.99 1.45 14.45
C LYS A 63 -28.18 2.35 14.75
N LYS A 64 -27.89 3.61 15.14
CA LYS A 64 -28.90 4.63 15.46
C LYS A 64 -29.89 4.13 16.50
N ASN A 65 -29.35 3.72 17.66
CA ASN A 65 -30.05 3.37 18.88
C ASN A 65 -29.52 4.21 20.06
N GLN A 66 -29.79 3.78 21.30
CA GLN A 66 -29.34 4.48 22.51
C GLN A 66 -28.47 3.57 23.39
N LEU A 67 -27.77 2.60 22.79
CA LEU A 67 -26.95 1.64 23.51
C LEU A 67 -25.77 2.34 24.18
N THR A 68 -25.60 2.13 25.48
CA THR A 68 -24.44 2.61 26.25
C THR A 68 -23.40 1.52 26.49
N SER A 69 -23.82 0.26 26.39
CA SER A 69 -22.97 -0.94 26.43
C SER A 69 -23.64 -2.06 25.62
N ILE A 70 -22.86 -3.04 25.23
CA ILE A 70 -23.33 -4.27 24.57
C ILE A 70 -22.39 -5.42 24.93
N ASP A 71 -22.95 -6.58 25.25
CA ASP A 71 -22.19 -7.81 25.47
C ASP A 71 -22.23 -8.65 24.18
N LEU A 72 -21.06 -8.86 23.56
CA LEU A 72 -20.87 -9.62 22.32
C LEU A 72 -20.20 -10.98 22.55
N SER A 73 -19.93 -11.35 23.80
CA SER A 73 -19.15 -12.54 24.16
C SER A 73 -19.73 -13.86 23.62
N SER A 74 -21.05 -13.95 23.42
CA SER A 74 -21.71 -15.09 22.83
C SER A 74 -21.76 -15.07 21.29
N CYS A 75 -21.49 -13.93 20.66
CA CYS A 75 -21.68 -13.72 19.21
C CYS A 75 -20.41 -13.97 18.41
N VAL A 76 -19.69 -15.05 18.71
CA VAL A 76 -18.34 -15.35 18.15
C VAL A 76 -18.32 -15.55 16.62
N ASN A 77 -19.47 -15.75 16.00
CA ASN A 77 -19.62 -15.97 14.56
C ASN A 77 -19.92 -14.68 13.76
N LEU A 78 -19.91 -13.50 14.41
CA LEU A 78 -20.18 -12.25 13.73
C LEU A 78 -19.13 -11.97 12.63
N GLY A 79 -19.60 -11.79 11.39
CA GLY A 79 -18.83 -11.28 10.27
C GLY A 79 -19.13 -9.81 9.96
N TYR A 80 -20.30 -9.32 10.39
CA TYR A 80 -20.75 -7.94 10.19
C TYR A 80 -21.32 -7.37 11.47
N LEU A 81 -20.77 -6.23 11.94
CA LEU A 81 -21.24 -5.51 13.13
C LEU A 81 -21.35 -4.02 12.83
N ASP A 82 -22.59 -3.48 12.89
CA ASP A 82 -22.85 -2.04 12.78
C ASP A 82 -23.55 -1.53 14.04
N LEU A 83 -22.83 -0.71 14.81
CA LEU A 83 -23.28 -0.05 16.04
C LEU A 83 -23.13 1.48 15.94
N GLN A 84 -23.06 2.03 14.73
CA GLN A 84 -22.92 3.47 14.52
C GLN A 84 -24.07 4.25 15.15
N GLY A 85 -23.79 5.46 15.65
CA GLY A 85 -24.82 6.36 16.21
C GLY A 85 -25.46 5.80 17.46
N ASN A 86 -24.65 5.27 18.36
CA ASN A 86 -25.02 4.86 19.71
C ASN A 86 -24.29 5.73 20.76
N GLN A 87 -24.20 5.26 21.99
CA GLN A 87 -23.55 6.01 23.09
C GLN A 87 -22.44 5.19 23.76
N LEU A 88 -21.81 4.27 23.02
CA LEU A 88 -20.79 3.38 23.53
C LEU A 88 -19.52 4.17 23.90
N SER A 89 -19.01 4.00 25.12
CA SER A 89 -17.72 4.54 25.58
C SER A 89 -16.62 3.50 25.57
N GLU A 90 -16.97 2.23 25.55
CA GLU A 90 -16.09 1.08 25.44
C GLU A 90 -16.81 -0.06 24.72
N ILE A 91 -16.05 -1.00 24.18
CA ILE A 91 -16.55 -2.22 23.54
C ILE A 91 -15.47 -3.30 23.64
N ASP A 92 -15.89 -4.54 23.95
CA ASP A 92 -15.03 -5.72 23.89
C ASP A 92 -15.30 -6.46 22.57
N LEU A 93 -14.25 -6.61 21.75
CA LEU A 93 -14.27 -7.24 20.44
C LEU A 93 -13.41 -8.51 20.40
N SER A 94 -12.78 -8.90 21.51
CA SER A 94 -11.74 -9.95 21.58
C SER A 94 -12.19 -11.31 21.08
N MET A 95 -13.50 -11.61 21.11
CA MET A 95 -14.05 -12.89 20.67
C MET A 95 -14.46 -12.90 19.19
N LEU A 96 -14.40 -11.77 18.49
CA LEU A 96 -14.98 -11.60 17.13
C LEU A 96 -13.95 -11.79 16.01
N THR A 97 -13.10 -12.79 16.11
CA THR A 97 -11.91 -12.98 15.24
C THR A 97 -12.25 -13.13 13.75
N GLY A 98 -13.49 -13.50 13.38
CA GLY A 98 -13.98 -13.61 12.00
C GLY A 98 -14.67 -12.34 11.47
N LEU A 99 -14.52 -11.19 12.14
CA LEU A 99 -15.23 -9.97 11.74
C LEU A 99 -14.58 -9.32 10.51
N HIS A 100 -15.36 -9.11 9.43
CA HIS A 100 -14.93 -8.45 8.20
C HIS A 100 -15.35 -6.98 8.13
N THR A 101 -16.52 -6.66 8.69
CA THR A 101 -17.02 -5.27 8.73
C THR A 101 -17.31 -4.86 10.16
N LEU A 102 -16.65 -3.79 10.59
CA LEU A 102 -16.85 -3.17 11.90
C LEU A 102 -17.19 -1.69 11.73
N ALA A 103 -18.40 -1.31 12.12
CA ALA A 103 -18.88 0.07 12.07
C ALA A 103 -19.29 0.56 13.47
N LEU A 104 -18.50 1.47 14.02
CA LEU A 104 -18.63 2.06 15.36
C LEU A 104 -18.69 3.59 15.32
N GLY A 105 -18.88 4.19 14.14
CA GLY A 105 -18.92 5.64 13.99
C GLY A 105 -19.99 6.32 14.83
N ALA A 106 -19.77 7.59 15.17
CA ALA A 106 -20.70 8.39 15.99
C ALA A 106 -21.04 7.72 17.34
N ASN A 107 -19.99 7.39 18.11
CA ASN A 107 -20.05 6.89 19.48
C ASN A 107 -19.19 7.78 20.41
N LYS A 108 -18.83 7.29 21.58
CA LYS A 108 -18.02 8.02 22.59
C LYS A 108 -16.70 7.29 22.90
N LEU A 109 -16.21 6.47 21.97
CA LEU A 109 -15.03 5.64 22.17
C LEU A 109 -13.77 6.51 22.26
N SER A 110 -13.00 6.36 23.35
CA SER A 110 -11.68 6.99 23.51
C SER A 110 -10.51 6.05 23.19
N LYS A 111 -10.79 4.76 23.12
CA LYS A 111 -9.87 3.68 22.74
C LYS A 111 -10.64 2.55 22.06
N ILE A 112 -9.94 1.77 21.26
CA ILE A 112 -10.45 0.53 20.66
C ILE A 112 -9.29 -0.46 20.55
N ASP A 113 -9.55 -1.73 20.85
CA ASP A 113 -8.59 -2.81 20.62
C ASP A 113 -9.02 -3.59 19.38
N LEU A 114 -8.09 -3.72 18.43
CA LEU A 114 -8.31 -4.37 17.14
C LEU A 114 -7.29 -5.51 16.91
N ALA A 115 -6.50 -5.87 17.92
CA ALA A 115 -5.38 -6.79 17.78
C ALA A 115 -5.77 -8.19 17.33
N ASP A 116 -6.97 -8.64 17.71
CA ASP A 116 -7.48 -9.99 17.42
C ASP A 116 -8.43 -10.04 16.21
N LEU A 117 -8.45 -8.99 15.36
CA LEU A 117 -9.40 -8.84 14.25
C LEU A 117 -8.71 -8.77 12.87
N PRO A 118 -7.87 -9.74 12.48
CA PRO A 118 -7.05 -9.66 11.27
C PRO A 118 -7.86 -9.66 9.96
N GLU A 119 -9.10 -10.13 9.99
CA GLU A 119 -9.98 -10.27 8.81
C GLU A 119 -10.77 -8.99 8.48
N ILE A 120 -10.58 -7.90 9.23
CA ILE A 120 -11.28 -6.64 8.97
C ILE A 120 -10.88 -6.07 7.60
N GLU A 121 -11.89 -5.94 6.71
CA GLU A 121 -11.82 -5.29 5.41
C GLU A 121 -12.36 -3.85 5.46
N THR A 122 -13.40 -3.63 6.27
CA THR A 122 -14.05 -2.32 6.43
C THR A 122 -14.09 -1.94 7.90
N LEU A 123 -13.45 -0.81 8.22
CA LEU A 123 -13.43 -0.22 9.56
C LEU A 123 -13.97 1.22 9.53
N LEU A 124 -15.11 1.45 10.18
CA LEU A 124 -15.74 2.75 10.30
C LEU A 124 -15.78 3.15 11.78
N VAL A 125 -14.83 4.00 12.21
CA VAL A 125 -14.68 4.49 13.59
C VAL A 125 -14.72 6.03 13.66
N ASN A 126 -15.28 6.63 12.61
CA ASN A 126 -15.43 8.09 12.52
C ASN A 126 -16.27 8.66 13.67
N ASP A 127 -16.09 9.97 13.97
CA ASP A 127 -16.88 10.72 14.96
C ASP A 127 -16.87 10.03 16.34
N ASN A 128 -15.66 9.81 16.86
CA ASN A 128 -15.39 9.29 18.20
C ASN A 128 -14.38 10.20 18.91
N GLN A 129 -13.70 9.71 19.95
CA GLN A 129 -12.72 10.46 20.73
C GLN A 129 -11.35 9.75 20.73
N LEU A 130 -11.05 9.00 19.68
CA LEU A 130 -9.84 8.20 19.58
C LEU A 130 -8.61 9.10 19.44
N LYS A 131 -7.59 8.87 20.26
CA LYS A 131 -6.29 9.56 20.20
C LYS A 131 -5.24 8.71 19.50
N VAL A 132 -5.40 7.41 19.51
CA VAL A 132 -4.53 6.41 18.90
C VAL A 132 -5.41 5.38 18.19
N LEU A 133 -4.95 4.92 17.04
CA LEU A 133 -5.60 3.86 16.27
C LEU A 133 -4.50 2.92 15.73
N GLU A 134 -4.40 1.74 16.37
CA GLU A 134 -3.42 0.72 16.00
C GLU A 134 -4.00 -0.19 14.92
N LEU A 135 -3.39 -0.18 13.74
CA LEU A 135 -3.89 -0.89 12.56
C LEU A 135 -2.94 -2.01 12.08
N SER A 136 -1.80 -2.19 12.74
CA SER A 136 -0.70 -3.04 12.23
C SER A 136 -1.10 -4.50 11.95
N LYS A 137 -2.19 -5.00 12.53
CA LYS A 137 -2.71 -6.35 12.33
C LYS A 137 -3.76 -6.45 11.23
N LEU A 138 -4.34 -5.34 10.79
CA LEU A 138 -5.45 -5.30 9.84
C LEU A 138 -4.94 -5.33 8.38
N ILE A 139 -4.29 -6.40 7.99
CA ILE A 139 -3.66 -6.52 6.67
C ILE A 139 -4.66 -6.63 5.51
N GLN A 140 -5.92 -6.97 5.80
CA GLN A 140 -7.01 -7.06 4.82
C GLN A 140 -7.78 -5.72 4.66
N LEU A 141 -7.40 -4.68 5.42
CA LEU A 141 -8.14 -3.42 5.45
C LEU A 141 -8.16 -2.73 4.09
N ALA A 142 -9.37 -2.58 3.53
CA ALA A 142 -9.62 -1.93 2.25
C ALA A 142 -10.28 -0.55 2.41
N THR A 143 -11.12 -0.39 3.44
CA THR A 143 -11.83 0.88 3.73
C THR A 143 -11.65 1.28 5.19
N LEU A 144 -11.14 2.51 5.39
CA LEU A 144 -10.97 3.11 6.72
C LEU A 144 -11.63 4.49 6.78
N TYR A 145 -12.61 4.65 7.68
CA TYR A 145 -13.15 5.95 8.07
C TYR A 145 -12.81 6.20 9.54
N CYS A 146 -11.87 7.09 9.79
CA CYS A 146 -11.44 7.51 11.12
C CYS A 146 -11.50 9.03 11.31
N ASN A 147 -12.22 9.71 10.41
CA ASN A 147 -12.45 11.16 10.51
C ASN A 147 -13.22 11.54 11.79
N GLY A 148 -13.11 12.81 12.21
CA GLY A 148 -13.82 13.30 13.39
C GLY A 148 -13.34 12.63 14.71
N ASN A 149 -12.03 12.45 14.86
CA ASN A 149 -11.40 11.91 16.07
C ASN A 149 -10.34 12.89 16.63
N GLN A 150 -9.43 12.43 17.46
CA GLN A 150 -8.35 13.21 18.07
C GLN A 150 -6.99 12.60 17.74
N LEU A 151 -6.87 11.97 16.57
CA LEU A 151 -5.64 11.30 16.15
C LEU A 151 -4.55 12.34 15.87
N THR A 152 -3.37 12.13 16.44
CA THR A 152 -2.15 12.90 16.16
C THR A 152 -1.18 12.16 15.26
N LYS A 153 -1.42 10.87 15.01
CA LYS A 153 -0.64 10.02 14.09
C LYS A 153 -1.54 8.96 13.48
N LEU A 154 -1.20 8.54 12.26
CA LEU A 154 -1.84 7.41 11.60
C LEU A 154 -0.81 6.73 10.69
N ASP A 155 -0.45 5.49 11.01
CA ASP A 155 0.47 4.67 10.21
C ASP A 155 -0.32 3.61 9.44
N LEU A 156 -0.19 3.62 8.13
CA LEU A 156 -0.85 2.73 7.18
C LEU A 156 0.14 1.85 6.40
N SER A 157 1.36 1.71 6.90
CA SER A 157 2.41 0.97 6.23
C SER A 157 2.13 -0.52 6.06
N ASN A 158 1.27 -1.09 6.92
CA ASN A 158 0.86 -2.50 6.89
C ASN A 158 -0.50 -2.74 6.21
N GLN A 159 -1.09 -1.75 5.51
CA GLN A 159 -2.39 -1.87 4.84
C GLN A 159 -2.24 -1.92 3.31
N PRO A 160 -1.74 -3.03 2.73
CA PRO A 160 -1.47 -3.11 1.29
C PRO A 160 -2.71 -3.09 0.41
N LEU A 161 -3.89 -3.37 0.98
CA LEU A 161 -5.15 -3.44 0.25
C LEU A 161 -6.03 -2.19 0.42
N LEU A 162 -5.54 -1.16 1.16
CA LEU A 162 -6.32 0.04 1.44
C LEU A 162 -6.64 0.81 0.17
N GLN A 163 -7.93 1.13 -0.05
CA GLN A 163 -8.45 1.82 -1.24
C GLN A 163 -9.14 3.14 -0.89
N MET A 164 -9.79 3.20 0.27
CA MET A 164 -10.55 4.34 0.72
C MET A 164 -10.12 4.75 2.12
N LEU A 165 -9.72 6.02 2.27
CA LEU A 165 -9.38 6.60 3.57
C LEU A 165 -10.13 7.91 3.76
N GLN A 166 -10.84 8.04 4.90
CA GLN A 166 -11.34 9.31 5.41
C GLN A 166 -10.72 9.57 6.78
N ALA A 167 -9.88 10.60 6.88
CA ALA A 167 -9.12 10.92 8.09
C ALA A 167 -9.19 12.42 8.47
N TYR A 168 -10.06 13.20 7.82
CA TYR A 168 -10.26 14.63 8.15
C TYR A 168 -10.80 14.82 9.59
N GLY A 169 -10.76 16.05 10.12
CA GLY A 169 -11.26 16.33 11.46
C GLY A 169 -10.50 15.61 12.56
N ASN A 170 -9.18 15.52 12.42
CA ASN A 170 -8.25 14.99 13.44
C ASN A 170 -7.27 16.08 13.88
N GLN A 171 -6.13 15.73 14.44
CA GLN A 171 -5.13 16.65 14.98
C GLN A 171 -3.74 16.36 14.39
N LEU A 172 -3.69 15.94 13.11
CA LEU A 172 -2.43 15.68 12.41
C LEU A 172 -1.77 17.01 12.03
N THR A 173 -0.52 17.21 12.42
CA THR A 173 0.32 18.29 11.91
C THR A 173 0.71 18.05 10.46
N ALA A 174 1.26 19.05 9.75
CA ALA A 174 1.76 18.86 8.39
C ALA A 174 2.78 17.72 8.29
N CYS A 175 3.65 17.56 9.31
CA CYS A 175 4.60 16.45 9.38
C CYS A 175 3.90 15.09 9.54
N ASP A 176 2.87 15.01 10.40
CA ASP A 176 2.11 13.78 10.60
C ASP A 176 1.30 13.40 9.35
N VAL A 177 0.81 14.39 8.61
CA VAL A 177 0.15 14.19 7.30
C VAL A 177 1.15 13.68 6.26
N ASN A 178 2.37 14.21 6.22
CA ASN A 178 3.44 13.71 5.36
C ASN A 178 3.83 12.27 5.72
N ASP A 179 3.90 11.94 7.02
CA ASP A 179 4.18 10.60 7.51
C ASP A 179 3.05 9.61 7.08
N LEU A 180 1.80 10.04 7.21
CA LEU A 180 0.65 9.29 6.72
C LEU A 180 0.74 9.05 5.20
N TYR A 181 1.01 10.07 4.39
CA TYR A 181 1.17 9.93 2.95
C TYR A 181 2.31 8.97 2.59
N ALA A 182 3.42 9.04 3.32
CA ALA A 182 4.55 8.16 3.12
C ALA A 182 4.26 6.71 3.53
N SER A 183 3.38 6.48 4.49
CA SER A 183 2.96 5.14 4.94
C SER A 183 1.98 4.45 3.98
N LEU A 184 1.29 5.19 3.09
CA LEU A 184 0.35 4.62 2.13
C LEU A 184 1.03 3.63 1.17
N CYS A 185 0.35 2.56 0.80
CA CYS A 185 0.80 1.64 -0.24
C CYS A 185 0.83 2.31 -1.62
N SER A 186 1.71 1.82 -2.49
CA SER A 186 1.80 2.26 -3.89
C SER A 186 1.00 1.33 -4.78
N TYR A 187 0.28 1.89 -5.75
CA TYR A 187 -0.50 1.12 -6.70
C TYR A 187 0.22 0.95 -8.03
N PRO A 188 0.10 -0.23 -8.68
CA PRO A 188 0.70 -0.46 -9.99
C PRO A 188 0.15 0.56 -11.01
N LYS A 189 1.05 1.22 -11.75
CA LYS A 189 0.67 2.07 -12.88
C LYS A 189 0.01 1.20 -13.97
N GLY A 190 -1.11 1.69 -14.51
CA GLY A 190 -1.79 1.02 -15.64
C GLY A 190 -2.94 0.10 -15.26
N VAL A 191 -3.24 -0.07 -13.96
CA VAL A 191 -4.46 -0.77 -13.54
C VAL A 191 -5.63 0.21 -13.65
N THR A 192 -6.57 -0.05 -14.57
CA THR A 192 -7.82 0.70 -14.64
C THR A 192 -8.73 0.21 -13.53
N LEU A 193 -8.79 0.94 -12.44
CA LEU A 193 -9.69 0.65 -11.33
C LEU A 193 -11.07 1.22 -11.61
N GLN A 194 -12.10 0.49 -11.22
CA GLN A 194 -13.49 0.99 -11.30
C GLN A 194 -13.71 2.20 -10.39
N MET A 195 -12.91 2.33 -9.31
CA MET A 195 -12.90 3.49 -8.42
C MET A 195 -11.45 3.92 -8.14
N PRO A 196 -11.10 5.20 -8.27
CA PRO A 196 -9.77 5.69 -7.91
C PRO A 196 -9.61 5.61 -6.38
N TYR A 197 -8.42 5.23 -5.94
CA TYR A 197 -8.05 5.29 -4.52
C TYR A 197 -8.20 6.72 -4.00
N SER A 198 -9.02 6.88 -2.98
CA SER A 198 -9.44 8.19 -2.52
C SER A 198 -9.04 8.42 -1.08
N LEU A 199 -8.38 9.55 -0.85
CA LEU A 199 -7.92 10.02 0.44
C LEU A 199 -8.57 11.37 0.76
N TYR A 200 -9.39 11.38 1.80
CA TYR A 200 -9.99 12.60 2.34
C TYR A 200 -9.28 12.95 3.65
N ILE A 201 -8.36 13.91 3.60
CA ILE A 201 -7.49 14.28 4.72
C ILE A 201 -7.91 15.58 5.38
N THR A 202 -8.62 16.45 4.66
CA THR A 202 -9.18 17.70 5.17
C THR A 202 -10.67 17.79 4.88
N ASN A 203 -11.37 18.55 5.72
CA ASN A 203 -12.74 18.95 5.52
C ASN A 203 -12.80 20.47 5.68
N ASP A 204 -12.86 21.20 4.59
CA ASP A 204 -12.84 22.68 4.52
C ASP A 204 -13.81 23.40 5.47
N LYS A 205 -14.65 22.67 6.19
CA LYS A 205 -15.72 23.20 7.03
C LYS A 205 -15.57 22.90 8.52
N SER A 206 -14.59 22.07 8.93
CA SER A 206 -14.41 21.68 10.31
C SER A 206 -13.15 22.29 10.93
N ASN A 207 -13.28 22.81 12.12
CA ASN A 207 -12.17 23.25 12.96
C ASN A 207 -12.34 22.53 14.34
N PRO A 208 -11.35 21.76 14.84
CA PRO A 208 -10.02 21.60 14.25
C PRO A 208 -9.98 20.56 13.11
N ASP A 209 -9.10 20.75 12.14
CA ASP A 209 -8.80 19.82 11.08
C ASP A 209 -7.29 19.56 11.01
N ASN A 210 -6.89 18.58 10.23
CA ASN A 210 -5.48 18.29 9.98
C ASN A 210 -4.82 19.47 9.25
N ASP A 211 -3.53 19.68 9.50
CA ASP A 211 -2.74 20.68 8.76
C ASP A 211 -2.29 20.17 7.39
N ALA A 212 -3.26 19.79 6.57
CA ALA A 212 -3.01 19.25 5.23
C ALA A 212 -2.64 20.34 4.21
N GLN A 213 -2.94 21.62 4.47
CA GLN A 213 -2.59 22.74 3.59
C GLN A 213 -1.08 22.99 3.54
N HIS A 214 -0.34 22.68 4.60
CA HIS A 214 1.09 22.84 4.67
C HIS A 214 1.86 21.51 4.51
N ALA A 215 1.16 20.40 4.25
CA ALA A 215 1.74 19.11 3.93
C ALA A 215 2.15 19.01 2.44
N ASP A 216 2.88 17.95 2.08
CA ASP A 216 3.27 17.69 0.68
C ASP A 216 2.44 16.54 0.08
N PRO A 217 1.34 16.83 -0.65
CA PRO A 217 0.49 15.81 -1.25
C PRO A 217 1.17 15.02 -2.37
N THR A 218 2.31 15.49 -2.88
CA THR A 218 3.09 14.79 -3.91
C THR A 218 3.50 13.40 -3.44
N ILE A 219 3.75 13.24 -2.13
CA ILE A 219 4.10 11.95 -1.52
C ILE A 219 3.02 10.89 -1.77
N ALA A 220 1.75 11.26 -1.66
CA ALA A 220 0.63 10.34 -1.88
C ALA A 220 0.25 10.21 -3.37
N THR A 221 0.28 11.32 -4.13
CA THR A 221 -0.15 11.32 -5.53
C THR A 221 0.78 10.50 -6.43
N ILE A 222 2.08 10.47 -6.13
CA ILE A 222 3.04 9.65 -6.88
C ILE A 222 2.80 8.14 -6.67
N LYS A 223 2.18 7.77 -5.55
CA LYS A 223 1.74 6.40 -5.23
C LYS A 223 0.39 6.04 -5.86
N GLY A 224 -0.24 6.96 -6.58
CA GLY A 224 -1.52 6.77 -7.27
C GLY A 224 -2.75 7.14 -6.45
N TRP A 225 -2.59 7.77 -5.29
CA TRP A 225 -3.71 8.26 -4.48
C TRP A 225 -4.25 9.59 -4.98
N ARG A 226 -5.58 9.72 -4.98
CA ARG A 226 -6.24 11.01 -5.20
C ARG A 226 -6.43 11.67 -3.83
N VAL A 227 -5.73 12.78 -3.62
CA VAL A 227 -5.80 13.59 -2.40
C VAL A 227 -6.76 14.77 -2.62
N ASN A 228 -7.52 15.13 -1.61
CA ASN A 228 -8.50 16.22 -1.69
C ASN A 228 -7.96 17.61 -1.29
N THR A 229 -6.66 17.79 -1.30
CA THR A 229 -5.98 19.07 -0.99
C THR A 229 -4.75 19.28 -1.86
N GLU A 230 -4.38 20.55 -2.05
CA GLU A 230 -3.22 21.02 -2.83
C GLU A 230 -2.07 21.50 -1.93
N GLY A 231 -1.81 20.95 -0.79
CA GLY A 231 -0.82 21.44 0.17
C GLY A 231 0.47 21.99 -0.43
N ASP A 232 1.11 22.94 0.27
CA ASP A 232 2.27 23.71 -0.21
C ASP A 232 3.64 23.20 0.27
N ALA A 233 3.66 22.14 1.08
CA ALA A 233 4.84 21.53 1.67
C ALA A 233 5.62 22.45 2.65
N SER A 234 5.01 23.52 3.16
CA SER A 234 5.72 24.51 4.01
C SER A 234 5.77 24.16 5.49
N GLY A 235 4.85 23.33 5.98
CA GLY A 235 4.61 23.12 7.42
C GLY A 235 5.47 22.03 8.07
N CYS A 236 6.42 21.42 7.36
CA CYS A 236 7.29 20.41 7.93
C CYS A 236 8.76 20.68 7.60
N ASP A 237 9.61 20.65 8.64
CA ASP A 237 11.07 20.79 8.50
C ASP A 237 11.73 19.50 7.99
N GLN A 238 10.99 18.44 7.84
CA GLN A 238 11.46 17.16 7.30
C GLN A 238 10.73 16.83 6.03
N VAL A 239 11.47 16.27 5.09
CA VAL A 239 10.96 15.83 3.78
C VAL A 239 11.32 14.38 3.53
N TYR A 240 10.56 13.73 2.66
CA TYR A 240 10.86 12.37 2.24
C TYR A 240 11.67 12.34 0.95
N VAL A 241 12.74 11.55 0.96
CA VAL A 241 13.50 11.18 -0.23
C VAL A 241 13.31 9.70 -0.49
N GLU A 242 12.73 9.38 -1.62
CA GLU A 242 12.54 8.00 -2.07
C GLU A 242 13.67 7.62 -3.03
N VAL A 243 14.40 6.56 -2.72
CA VAL A 243 15.31 5.92 -3.67
C VAL A 243 14.52 4.80 -4.36
N ALA A 244 14.21 4.99 -5.62
CA ALA A 244 13.48 3.99 -6.41
C ALA A 244 14.32 2.70 -6.56
N PRO A 245 13.68 1.52 -6.62
CA PRO A 245 14.37 0.27 -6.92
C PRO A 245 15.19 0.39 -8.21
N THR A 246 16.41 -0.12 -8.20
CA THR A 246 17.33 -0.11 -9.33
C THR A 246 17.72 -1.53 -9.70
N THR A 247 18.00 -1.76 -10.99
CA THR A 247 18.67 -2.96 -11.50
C THR A 247 20.13 -2.62 -11.79
N HIS A 248 21.03 -3.57 -11.58
CA HIS A 248 22.48 -3.44 -11.87
C HIS A 248 23.23 -2.38 -11.09
N GLY A 249 22.72 -2.02 -9.92
CA GLY A 249 23.41 -1.13 -9.01
C GLY A 249 22.58 -0.77 -7.79
N LYS A 250 23.19 -0.05 -6.86
CA LYS A 250 22.55 0.40 -5.61
C LYS A 250 22.82 1.87 -5.37
N ILE A 251 21.83 2.57 -4.82
CA ILE A 251 21.95 3.94 -4.33
C ILE A 251 21.71 3.93 -2.83
N GLN A 252 22.55 4.63 -2.10
CA GLN A 252 22.37 4.92 -0.68
C GLN A 252 22.44 6.44 -0.47
N LEU A 253 21.67 6.94 0.48
CA LEU A 253 21.76 8.33 0.91
C LEU A 253 22.73 8.45 2.06
N ALA A 254 23.50 9.54 2.09
CA ALA A 254 24.38 9.88 3.19
C ALA A 254 24.23 11.37 3.59
N ASP A 255 24.51 11.67 4.84
CA ASP A 255 24.64 13.04 5.32
C ASP A 255 25.98 13.67 4.87
N LYS A 256 26.20 14.96 5.21
CA LYS A 256 27.43 15.68 4.90
C LYS A 256 28.71 15.05 5.51
N GLN A 257 28.56 14.25 6.55
CA GLN A 257 29.64 13.54 7.22
C GLN A 257 29.91 12.17 6.58
N GLY A 258 29.12 11.77 5.59
CA GLY A 258 29.22 10.47 4.93
C GLY A 258 28.53 9.33 5.67
N ASN A 259 27.76 9.61 6.72
CA ASN A 259 26.99 8.58 7.42
C ASN A 259 25.75 8.21 6.59
N VAL A 260 25.52 6.91 6.42
CA VAL A 260 24.38 6.41 5.67
C VAL A 260 23.07 6.73 6.39
N ILE A 261 22.18 7.40 5.70
CA ILE A 261 20.81 7.67 6.16
C ILE A 261 19.98 6.41 5.92
N LYS A 262 19.49 5.81 6.99
CA LYS A 262 18.67 4.58 6.90
C LYS A 262 17.27 4.89 6.41
N PRO A 263 16.63 3.96 5.67
CA PRO A 263 15.21 4.10 5.33
C PRO A 263 14.34 4.04 6.58
N VAL A 264 13.20 4.73 6.55
CA VAL A 264 12.23 4.77 7.66
C VAL A 264 11.65 3.39 7.91
N TRP A 265 11.29 2.66 6.84
CA TRP A 265 10.79 1.28 6.89
C TRP A 265 11.82 0.34 6.26
N SER A 266 12.62 -0.30 7.08
CA SER A 266 13.67 -1.22 6.61
C SER A 266 13.18 -2.65 6.34
N THR A 267 11.99 -3.00 6.82
CA THR A 267 11.43 -4.37 6.78
C THR A 267 10.20 -4.52 5.88
N LEU A 268 9.65 -3.41 5.38
CA LEU A 268 8.45 -3.42 4.55
C LEU A 268 8.85 -3.29 3.06
N PRO A 269 8.72 -4.36 2.24
CA PRO A 269 9.15 -4.36 0.84
C PRO A 269 8.55 -3.22 0.00
N THR A 270 7.32 -2.82 0.31
CA THR A 270 6.59 -1.75 -0.40
C THR A 270 7.06 -0.35 -0.04
N HIS A 271 7.85 -0.19 1.03
CA HIS A 271 8.32 1.10 1.56
C HIS A 271 9.85 1.18 1.65
N LEU A 272 10.56 0.18 1.11
CA LEU A 272 12.02 0.24 1.00
C LEU A 272 12.41 1.44 0.14
N GLY A 273 13.41 2.20 0.60
CA GLY A 273 13.90 3.35 -0.13
C GLY A 273 13.34 4.70 0.32
N TYR A 274 12.35 4.74 1.21
CA TYR A 274 11.86 5.99 1.80
C TYR A 274 12.75 6.42 2.96
N HIS A 275 13.37 7.59 2.82
CA HIS A 275 14.27 8.19 3.81
C HIS A 275 13.68 9.52 4.27
N LYS A 276 13.72 9.80 5.57
CA LYS A 276 13.29 11.07 6.13
C LYS A 276 14.53 11.92 6.39
N VAL A 277 14.60 13.11 5.81
CA VAL A 277 15.74 14.02 5.91
C VAL A 277 15.25 15.41 6.28
N ASN A 278 16.12 16.23 6.88
CA ASN A 278 15.77 17.61 7.16
C ASN A 278 15.70 18.41 5.85
N LYS A 279 14.70 19.26 5.74
CA LYS A 279 14.57 20.24 4.68
C LYS A 279 15.82 21.16 4.69
N ASP A 280 16.24 21.64 3.53
CA ASP A 280 17.44 22.46 3.36
C ASP A 280 18.79 21.78 3.72
N GLN A 281 18.77 20.52 4.14
CA GLN A 281 20.00 19.77 4.38
C GLN A 281 20.51 19.15 3.08
N GLU A 282 21.76 19.42 2.74
CA GLU A 282 22.43 18.72 1.65
C GLU A 282 22.66 17.25 2.01
N ILE A 283 22.27 16.36 1.12
CA ILE A 283 22.50 14.92 1.20
C ILE A 283 23.34 14.47 0.01
N SER A 284 24.14 13.42 0.21
CA SER A 284 24.97 12.80 -0.83
C SER A 284 24.38 11.47 -1.28
N LEU A 285 24.53 11.15 -2.56
CA LEU A 285 24.16 9.89 -3.19
C LEU A 285 25.41 9.01 -3.30
N ILE A 286 25.46 7.93 -2.55
CA ILE A 286 26.48 6.89 -2.70
C ILE A 286 25.97 5.90 -3.73
N ILE A 287 26.55 5.94 -4.93
CA ILE A 287 26.12 5.12 -6.06
C ILE A 287 27.13 4.00 -6.26
N LYS A 288 26.65 2.78 -6.28
CA LYS A 288 27.45 1.56 -6.44
C LYS A 288 26.90 0.74 -7.60
N PRO A 289 27.42 0.92 -8.83
CA PRO A 289 27.12 0.03 -9.94
C PRO A 289 27.58 -1.40 -9.63
N GLU A 290 26.89 -2.39 -10.19
CA GLU A 290 27.39 -3.77 -10.25
C GLU A 290 28.58 -3.85 -11.19
N GLU A 291 29.37 -4.92 -11.07
CA GLU A 291 30.53 -5.17 -11.93
C GLU A 291 30.12 -5.18 -13.41
N GLY A 292 30.81 -4.43 -14.25
CA GLY A 292 30.49 -4.27 -15.65
C GLY A 292 29.39 -3.26 -15.97
N TYR A 293 28.91 -2.53 -14.99
CA TYR A 293 27.89 -1.49 -15.20
C TYR A 293 28.39 -0.11 -14.79
N THR A 294 27.83 0.91 -15.43
CA THR A 294 28.04 2.34 -15.09
C THR A 294 26.70 3.06 -15.06
N ILE A 295 26.67 4.24 -14.47
CA ILE A 295 25.45 5.08 -14.50
C ILE A 295 25.22 5.59 -15.92
N ASP A 296 24.03 5.37 -16.42
CA ASP A 296 23.54 5.99 -17.65
C ASP A 296 22.81 7.30 -17.36
N ARG A 297 21.90 7.28 -16.40
CA ARG A 297 21.09 8.44 -16.03
C ARG A 297 20.78 8.46 -14.55
N LEU A 298 20.87 9.63 -13.94
CA LEU A 298 20.43 9.91 -12.58
C LEU A 298 19.43 11.04 -12.61
N THR A 299 18.27 10.84 -11.99
CA THR A 299 17.20 11.86 -11.96
C THR A 299 16.65 12.06 -10.57
N ALA A 300 16.22 13.31 -10.29
CA ALA A 300 15.42 13.68 -9.13
C ALA A 300 14.08 14.23 -9.63
N ASN A 301 12.97 13.61 -9.23
CA ASN A 301 11.61 13.93 -9.71
C ASN A 301 11.46 13.96 -11.25
N GLY A 302 12.24 13.12 -11.95
CA GLY A 302 12.27 13.03 -13.41
C GLY A 302 13.25 14.00 -14.09
N GLU A 303 13.77 15.00 -13.41
CA GLU A 303 14.80 15.91 -13.93
C GLU A 303 16.19 15.32 -13.76
N GLN A 304 17.02 15.42 -14.79
CA GLN A 304 18.39 14.91 -14.73
C GLN A 304 19.23 15.75 -13.79
N ILE A 305 19.96 15.08 -12.89
CA ILE A 305 20.93 15.74 -12.00
C ILE A 305 22.35 15.39 -12.41
N SER A 306 23.25 16.39 -12.36
CA SER A 306 24.64 16.29 -12.82
C SER A 306 25.63 15.99 -11.70
N GLY A 307 25.18 15.77 -10.49
CA GLY A 307 26.03 15.54 -9.31
C GLY A 307 25.53 14.39 -8.46
N THR A 308 26.30 14.12 -7.41
CA THR A 308 25.94 13.12 -6.39
C THR A 308 25.48 13.75 -5.08
N SER A 309 25.08 15.02 -5.09
CA SER A 309 24.49 15.70 -3.94
C SER A 309 23.24 16.48 -4.34
N LEU A 310 22.32 16.64 -3.41
CA LEU A 310 21.11 17.45 -3.55
C LEU A 310 20.65 17.99 -2.20
N THR A 311 19.85 19.07 -2.26
CA THR A 311 19.24 19.70 -1.07
C THR A 311 17.72 19.64 -1.22
N PRO A 312 17.05 18.60 -0.69
CA PRO A 312 15.62 18.43 -0.86
C PRO A 312 14.83 19.53 -0.14
N GLN A 313 13.88 20.14 -0.85
CA GLN A 313 12.95 21.14 -0.32
C GLN A 313 11.55 20.56 -0.06
N ARG A 314 11.25 19.46 -0.73
CA ARG A 314 10.01 18.74 -0.69
C ARG A 314 10.25 17.28 -1.03
N TYR A 315 9.20 16.47 -1.12
CA TYR A 315 9.34 15.09 -1.57
C TYR A 315 10.18 14.99 -2.84
N THR A 316 11.19 14.12 -2.79
CA THR A 316 12.13 13.94 -3.90
C THR A 316 12.29 12.44 -4.19
N ARG A 317 12.02 12.04 -5.44
CA ARG A 317 12.21 10.67 -5.90
C ARG A 317 13.47 10.59 -6.75
N ILE A 318 14.43 9.78 -6.30
CA ILE A 318 15.70 9.51 -6.98
C ILE A 318 15.54 8.24 -7.81
N ASN A 319 15.86 8.34 -9.11
CA ASN A 319 15.94 7.16 -9.99
C ASN A 319 17.34 7.14 -10.64
N ALA A 320 17.91 5.94 -10.75
CA ALA A 320 19.08 5.71 -11.56
C ALA A 320 18.84 4.60 -12.57
N LEU A 321 19.35 4.82 -13.76
CA LEU A 321 19.48 3.80 -14.80
C LEU A 321 20.96 3.45 -14.91
N PHE A 322 21.23 2.17 -14.93
CA PHE A 322 22.58 1.65 -15.16
C PHE A 322 22.65 1.01 -16.55
N LYS A 323 23.76 1.20 -17.23
CA LYS A 323 24.05 0.56 -18.51
C LYS A 323 25.33 -0.24 -18.37
N LEU A 324 25.51 -1.23 -19.25
CA LEU A 324 26.78 -1.93 -19.38
C LEU A 324 27.89 -0.91 -19.64
N ASP A 325 28.99 -1.05 -18.95
CA ASP A 325 30.18 -0.27 -19.20
C ASP A 325 30.84 -0.78 -20.49
N ASN A 326 30.73 0.00 -21.57
CA ASN A 326 31.35 -0.34 -22.84
C ASN A 326 32.88 -0.47 -22.74
N ALA A 327 33.50 0.03 -21.67
CA ALA A 327 34.91 -0.15 -21.40
C ALA A 327 35.27 -1.55 -20.86
N VAL A 328 34.29 -2.27 -20.28
CA VAL A 328 34.43 -3.67 -19.78
C VAL A 328 34.14 -4.67 -20.89
N ILE A 329 33.50 -4.27 -21.98
CA ILE A 329 33.52 -5.03 -23.23
C ILE A 329 34.88 -4.76 -23.93
N ALA A 330 35.99 -4.99 -23.25
CA ALA A 330 37.09 -5.62 -23.95
C ALA A 330 36.49 -6.91 -24.51
N PRO A 331 36.57 -7.18 -25.81
CA PRO A 331 36.03 -8.40 -26.33
C PRO A 331 36.61 -9.51 -25.46
N ALA A 332 35.78 -10.17 -24.67
CA ALA A 332 36.13 -11.49 -24.19
C ALA A 332 36.57 -12.15 -25.49
N GLN A 333 37.84 -12.54 -25.59
CA GLN A 333 38.32 -13.16 -26.80
C GLN A 333 37.53 -14.44 -26.97
N SER A 334 36.33 -14.28 -27.54
CA SER A 334 35.56 -15.44 -27.94
C SER A 334 36.38 -16.13 -28.98
N HIS A 335 36.67 -17.38 -28.76
CA HIS A 335 37.37 -18.19 -29.76
C HIS A 335 36.45 -18.49 -30.97
N CYS A 336 35.12 -18.21 -30.78
CA CYS A 336 34.09 -18.61 -31.71
C CYS A 336 33.47 -17.48 -32.50
N ILE A 337 33.39 -16.26 -31.96
CA ILE A 337 32.71 -15.13 -32.59
C ILE A 337 33.49 -13.81 -32.43
N ALA A 338 33.35 -12.91 -33.41
CA ALA A 338 33.76 -11.52 -33.36
C ALA A 338 32.56 -10.61 -33.47
N ILE A 339 32.55 -9.52 -32.72
CA ILE A 339 31.43 -8.57 -32.66
C ILE A 339 31.86 -7.27 -33.30
N SER A 340 31.01 -6.71 -34.17
CA SER A 340 31.21 -5.43 -34.85
C SER A 340 29.93 -4.60 -34.78
N SER A 341 30.00 -3.35 -35.22
CA SER A 341 28.80 -2.49 -35.39
C SER A 341 27.80 -3.01 -36.41
N GLU A 342 28.21 -3.94 -37.27
CA GLU A 342 27.36 -4.54 -38.33
C GLU A 342 26.70 -5.83 -37.86
N GLY A 343 27.19 -6.47 -36.79
CA GLY A 343 26.66 -7.72 -36.27
C GLY A 343 27.73 -8.66 -35.70
N ILE A 344 27.46 -9.94 -35.78
CA ILE A 344 28.31 -11.02 -35.27
C ILE A 344 28.90 -11.79 -36.42
N THR A 345 30.25 -11.88 -36.49
CA THR A 345 30.98 -12.70 -37.45
C THR A 345 31.49 -13.95 -36.72
N THR A 346 31.29 -15.12 -37.32
CA THR A 346 31.76 -16.38 -36.78
C THR A 346 33.24 -16.60 -37.10
N LEU A 347 34.01 -16.95 -36.05
CA LEU A 347 35.46 -17.27 -36.18
C LEU A 347 35.75 -18.77 -36.30
N ALA A 348 34.74 -19.60 -36.02
CA ALA A 348 34.79 -21.04 -36.13
C ALA A 348 33.49 -21.60 -36.70
N ASP A 349 33.50 -22.86 -37.15
CA ASP A 349 32.25 -23.54 -37.50
C ASP A 349 31.47 -23.81 -36.19
N LEU A 350 30.23 -23.28 -36.13
CA LEU A 350 29.37 -23.43 -34.97
C LEU A 350 28.31 -24.49 -35.23
N ALA A 351 28.19 -25.43 -34.30
CA ALA A 351 27.09 -26.40 -34.30
C ALA A 351 25.75 -25.68 -34.12
N MET A 352 25.76 -24.60 -33.34
CA MET A 352 24.58 -23.79 -33.13
C MET A 352 24.99 -22.37 -32.69
N LEU A 353 24.40 -21.36 -33.34
CA LEU A 353 24.41 -19.99 -32.90
C LEU A 353 22.98 -19.60 -32.52
N THR A 354 22.76 -19.15 -31.30
CA THR A 354 21.46 -18.66 -30.86
C THR A 354 21.60 -17.23 -30.34
N ILE A 355 20.72 -16.36 -30.81
CA ILE A 355 20.68 -14.95 -30.43
C ILE A 355 19.29 -14.66 -29.90
N PHE A 356 19.25 -14.13 -28.70
CA PHE A 356 18.00 -13.70 -28.05
C PHE A 356 18.00 -12.19 -27.93
N THR A 357 16.84 -11.60 -28.08
CA THR A 357 16.58 -10.21 -27.65
C THR A 357 16.57 -10.11 -26.12
N ILE A 358 16.73 -8.92 -25.57
CA ILE A 358 16.79 -8.72 -24.10
C ILE A 358 15.49 -9.10 -23.39
N ASP A 359 14.37 -9.12 -24.12
CA ASP A 359 13.05 -9.59 -23.65
C ASP A 359 12.87 -11.12 -23.79
N GLY A 360 13.93 -11.84 -24.20
CA GLY A 360 13.96 -13.31 -24.25
C GLY A 360 13.40 -13.92 -25.53
N GLN A 361 13.08 -13.13 -26.57
CA GLN A 361 12.66 -13.68 -27.85
C GLN A 361 13.86 -14.17 -28.66
N THR A 362 13.72 -15.32 -29.31
CA THR A 362 14.77 -15.86 -30.19
C THR A 362 14.78 -15.06 -31.48
N TYR A 363 15.90 -14.36 -31.75
CA TYR A 363 16.13 -13.62 -32.96
C TYR A 363 16.75 -14.50 -34.05
N TYR A 364 17.70 -15.38 -33.66
CA TYR A 364 18.42 -16.28 -34.55
C TYR A 364 18.69 -17.62 -33.83
N HIS A 365 18.52 -18.74 -34.56
CA HIS A 365 18.84 -20.05 -34.01
C HIS A 365 19.11 -21.02 -35.16
N GLN A 366 20.39 -21.14 -35.59
CA GLN A 366 20.80 -22.01 -36.69
C GLN A 366 22.27 -22.40 -36.53
N PRO A 367 22.70 -23.55 -37.10
CA PRO A 367 24.09 -23.84 -37.38
C PRO A 367 24.65 -22.82 -38.38
N ILE A 368 25.90 -22.42 -38.19
CA ILE A 368 26.52 -21.39 -39.03
C ILE A 368 27.99 -21.69 -39.26
N GLY A 369 28.48 -21.47 -40.50
CA GLY A 369 29.85 -21.68 -40.90
C GLY A 369 30.81 -20.58 -40.50
N ARG A 370 32.10 -20.88 -40.52
CA ARG A 370 33.16 -19.90 -40.21
C ARG A 370 33.18 -18.76 -41.23
N GLY A 371 33.26 -17.53 -40.70
CA GLY A 371 33.35 -16.31 -41.49
C GLY A 371 32.01 -15.73 -41.94
N GLU A 372 30.91 -16.36 -41.55
CA GLU A 372 29.58 -15.83 -41.85
C GLU A 372 29.23 -14.67 -40.91
N LEU A 373 28.57 -13.64 -41.45
CA LEU A 373 28.11 -12.47 -40.73
C LEU A 373 26.60 -12.55 -40.48
N VAL A 374 26.19 -12.51 -39.22
CA VAL A 374 24.79 -12.29 -38.80
C VAL A 374 24.60 -10.83 -38.50
N THR A 375 23.96 -10.11 -39.38
CA THR A 375 23.64 -8.68 -39.19
C THR A 375 22.55 -8.53 -38.15
N LEU A 376 22.78 -7.68 -37.16
CA LEU A 376 21.82 -7.40 -36.10
C LEU A 376 21.43 -5.92 -36.12
N PRO A 377 20.14 -5.60 -35.90
CA PRO A 377 19.74 -4.23 -35.61
C PRO A 377 20.44 -3.70 -34.37
N GLN A 378 20.47 -2.37 -34.22
CA GLN A 378 20.95 -1.73 -33.00
C GLN A 378 20.17 -2.25 -31.79
N GLY A 379 20.85 -2.70 -30.74
CA GLY A 379 20.19 -3.24 -29.55
C GLY A 379 21.08 -4.14 -28.69
N SER A 380 20.52 -4.64 -27.61
CA SER A 380 21.19 -5.57 -26.71
C SER A 380 20.71 -7.00 -26.94
N TYR A 381 21.63 -7.94 -27.03
CA TYR A 381 21.37 -9.34 -27.34
C TYR A 381 22.14 -10.26 -26.39
N LEU A 382 21.54 -11.41 -26.09
CA LEU A 382 22.22 -12.53 -25.46
C LEU A 382 22.56 -13.55 -26.53
N VAL A 383 23.83 -13.88 -26.69
CA VAL A 383 24.32 -14.78 -27.73
C VAL A 383 24.90 -16.02 -27.08
N THR A 384 24.48 -17.18 -27.54
CA THR A 384 25.11 -18.47 -27.22
C THR A 384 25.72 -19.07 -28.47
N ALA A 385 27.00 -19.41 -28.42
CA ALA A 385 27.74 -20.02 -29.50
C ALA A 385 28.29 -21.38 -29.09
N GLN A 386 27.93 -22.45 -29.80
CA GLN A 386 28.40 -23.81 -29.53
C GLN A 386 29.31 -24.26 -30.69
N ALA A 387 30.59 -24.46 -30.42
CA ALA A 387 31.57 -24.90 -31.39
C ALA A 387 31.42 -26.39 -31.74
N VAL A 388 31.60 -26.72 -33.03
CA VAL A 388 31.50 -28.11 -33.53
C VAL A 388 32.60 -29.01 -32.95
N ALA A 389 33.79 -28.47 -32.71
CA ALA A 389 34.96 -29.28 -32.37
C ALA A 389 35.21 -29.47 -30.86
N ALA A 390 34.68 -28.62 -30.00
CA ALA A 390 35.04 -28.58 -28.60
C ALA A 390 33.95 -29.06 -27.61
N GLY A 391 32.70 -29.13 -28.07
CA GLY A 391 31.56 -29.41 -27.17
C GLY A 391 31.30 -28.32 -26.14
N GLU A 392 32.03 -27.23 -26.19
CA GLU A 392 31.90 -26.07 -25.25
C GLU A 392 30.86 -25.10 -25.81
N THR A 393 30.04 -24.57 -24.88
CA THR A 393 29.07 -23.53 -25.22
C THR A 393 29.54 -22.23 -24.57
N GLU A 394 29.82 -21.22 -25.36
CA GLU A 394 30.07 -19.86 -24.90
C GLU A 394 28.75 -19.10 -24.83
N VAL A 395 28.56 -18.34 -23.74
CA VAL A 395 27.40 -17.43 -23.56
C VAL A 395 27.94 -16.02 -23.43
N ILE A 396 27.55 -15.14 -24.34
CA ILE A 396 28.06 -13.78 -24.41
C ILE A 396 26.88 -12.83 -24.52
N GLN A 397 26.88 -11.78 -23.69
CA GLN A 397 25.95 -10.67 -23.88
C GLN A 397 26.57 -9.64 -24.82
N VAL A 398 25.84 -9.26 -25.83
CA VAL A 398 26.29 -8.39 -26.93
C VAL A 398 25.45 -7.13 -26.99
N LEU A 399 26.08 -6.00 -27.11
CA LEU A 399 25.45 -4.73 -27.46
C LEU A 399 25.89 -4.34 -28.88
N ILE A 400 24.94 -4.19 -29.77
CA ILE A 400 25.16 -3.63 -31.11
C ILE A 400 24.81 -2.15 -31.06
N PRO A 401 25.79 -1.26 -31.19
CA PRO A 401 25.64 0.19 -31.01
C PRO A 401 24.72 0.86 -32.05
#